data_d9ee25fa14dc22a7adc74cd648fec92e
#
_entry.id   d9ee25fa14dc22a7adc74cd648fec92e
#
_cell.length_a   1.000
_cell.length_b   1.000
_cell.length_c   1.000
_cell.angle_alpha   90.00
_cell.angle_beta   90.00
_cell.angle_gamma   90.00
#
_symmetry.space_group_name_H-M   'P 1'
#
loop_
_entity.id
_entity.type
_entity.pdbx_description
1 polymer ?
#
loop_
_entity_poly.entity_id
_entity_poly.type
_entity_poly.pdbx_seq_one_letter_code
_entity_poly.pdbx_strand_id
1 'polypeptide(L)'
;LPRAGRFDPEKARALGVPVALTVHGTDIFHYFIPGKEPWKRNIRIAQDVDALMAVSNLLMSRVAPYRGEGRLSRVVPNGVDLSLVPNGEKRKPRSVISVGTLKARKCMDRTLEAFVRLADEYPDATLTIVGIGEMEEQLRARIGQLGLQSRVTLTGGLPHEEVLRRMAQSDLFVLPSWGEGYGIVYIEAMAAGCIAVGAKDEGIADTITDGENGFLVPAGDIDETERVMRQVFAHPEAYEALRQKGMRSAHELTWARNAEKTAEVYREAIEHWRKEHAQARH
;
A
#
# COMPACT_ATOMS: atom_id res chain seq x y z
N LEU A 1 4.43 -15.86 9.51
CA LEU A 1 3.47 -15.33 10.47
C LEU A 1 2.90 -16.51 11.25
N PRO A 2 2.86 -16.47 12.60
CA PRO A 2 2.15 -17.50 13.34
C PRO A 2 0.71 -17.53 12.81
N ARG A 3 0.18 -18.72 12.58
CA ARG A 3 -1.23 -18.91 12.25
C ARG A 3 -2.01 -18.08 13.26
N ALA A 4 -2.72 -17.05 12.80
CA ALA A 4 -3.57 -16.23 13.64
C ALA A 4 -4.38 -17.19 14.51
N GLY A 5 -4.14 -17.14 15.80
CA GLY A 5 -4.84 -18.02 16.75
C GLY A 5 -6.33 -17.87 16.46
N ARG A 6 -7.07 -18.94 16.52
CA ARG A 6 -8.51 -18.91 16.25
C ARG A 6 -9.12 -17.88 17.21
N PHE A 7 -9.30 -16.64 16.68
CA PHE A 7 -10.05 -15.63 17.42
C PHE A 7 -11.46 -16.17 17.62
N ASP A 8 -11.89 -16.19 18.87
CA ASP A 8 -13.20 -16.69 19.29
C ASP A 8 -13.95 -15.53 19.96
N PRO A 9 -14.88 -14.88 19.25
CA PRO A 9 -15.66 -13.78 19.80
C PRO A 9 -16.45 -14.17 21.06
N GLU A 10 -16.86 -15.44 21.17
CA GLU A 10 -17.64 -15.93 22.32
C GLU A 10 -16.78 -15.92 23.58
N LYS A 11 -15.49 -16.26 23.49
CA LYS A 11 -14.57 -16.15 24.63
C LYS A 11 -14.38 -14.72 25.10
N ALA A 12 -14.25 -13.78 24.19
CA ALA A 12 -14.14 -12.35 24.54
C ALA A 12 -15.42 -11.86 25.26
N ARG A 13 -16.59 -12.25 24.76
CA ARG A 13 -17.87 -11.96 25.43
C ARG A 13 -17.94 -12.57 26.83
N ALA A 14 -17.49 -13.81 26.98
CA ALA A 14 -17.45 -14.47 28.29
C ALA A 14 -16.53 -13.77 29.30
N LEU A 15 -15.49 -13.10 28.82
CA LEU A 15 -14.59 -12.28 29.64
C LEU A 15 -15.16 -10.87 29.91
N GLY A 16 -16.25 -10.48 29.29
CA GLY A 16 -16.88 -9.16 29.48
C GLY A 16 -16.01 -8.01 28.99
N VAL A 17 -15.29 -8.20 27.86
CA VAL A 17 -14.43 -7.17 27.27
C VAL A 17 -14.83 -6.89 25.81
N PRO A 18 -14.81 -5.62 25.39
CA PRO A 18 -15.06 -5.29 23.99
C PRO A 18 -13.91 -5.74 23.07
N VAL A 19 -14.26 -6.01 21.82
CA VAL A 19 -13.34 -6.53 20.81
C VAL A 19 -13.26 -5.59 19.64
N ALA A 20 -12.03 -5.22 19.25
CA ALA A 20 -11.76 -4.49 18.02
C ALA A 20 -10.97 -5.38 17.04
N LEU A 21 -11.32 -5.29 15.77
CA LEU A 21 -10.65 -6.01 14.67
C LEU A 21 -10.09 -5.02 13.67
N THR A 22 -8.84 -5.22 13.23
CA THR A 22 -8.25 -4.47 12.10
C THR A 22 -8.04 -5.41 10.91
N VAL A 23 -8.46 -4.98 9.72
CA VAL A 23 -8.25 -5.71 8.46
C VAL A 23 -7.19 -5.02 7.61
N HIS A 24 -6.23 -5.82 7.07
CA HIS A 24 -5.02 -5.32 6.41
C HIS A 24 -4.88 -5.68 4.92
N GLY A 25 -5.75 -6.46 4.35
CA GLY A 25 -5.72 -6.83 2.93
C GLY A 25 -5.75 -8.33 2.69
N THR A 26 -4.75 -9.10 3.10
CA THR A 26 -4.73 -10.57 2.91
C THR A 26 -5.99 -11.23 3.45
N ASP A 27 -6.44 -10.79 4.62
CA ASP A 27 -7.68 -11.19 5.29
C ASP A 27 -8.91 -10.92 4.41
N ILE A 28 -8.92 -9.84 3.65
CA ILE A 28 -10.03 -9.46 2.77
C ILE A 28 -9.92 -10.16 1.41
N PHE A 29 -8.79 -10.02 0.72
CA PHE A 29 -8.65 -10.55 -0.64
C PHE A 29 -8.64 -12.08 -0.71
N HIS A 30 -8.21 -12.78 0.35
CA HIS A 30 -8.16 -14.24 0.36
C HIS A 30 -9.30 -14.90 1.16
N TYR A 31 -9.84 -14.21 2.16
CA TYR A 31 -10.76 -14.81 3.12
C TYR A 31 -12.17 -14.21 3.11
N PHE A 32 -12.41 -13.09 2.42
CA PHE A 32 -13.73 -12.50 2.19
C PHE A 32 -14.24 -12.74 0.77
N ILE A 33 -14.02 -13.94 0.23
CA ILE A 33 -14.50 -14.32 -1.10
C ILE A 33 -15.80 -15.10 -0.93
N PRO A 34 -16.95 -14.60 -1.44
CA PRO A 34 -18.24 -15.28 -1.35
C PRO A 34 -18.17 -16.74 -1.83
N GLY A 35 -18.79 -17.65 -1.06
CA GLY A 35 -18.84 -19.06 -1.39
C GLY A 35 -17.60 -19.89 -1.06
N LYS A 36 -16.49 -19.27 -0.63
CA LYS A 36 -15.30 -20.00 -0.13
C LYS A 36 -15.29 -20.08 1.39
N GLU A 37 -14.92 -21.23 1.96
CA GLU A 37 -14.53 -21.28 3.34
C GLU A 37 -13.13 -20.61 3.46
N PRO A 38 -12.90 -19.72 4.42
CA PRO A 38 -13.64 -19.41 5.66
C PRO A 38 -14.59 -18.17 5.62
N TRP A 39 -15.17 -17.81 4.46
CA TRP A 39 -15.99 -16.60 4.29
C TRP A 39 -17.10 -16.45 5.34
N LYS A 40 -17.94 -17.49 5.56
CA LYS A 40 -19.05 -17.44 6.54
C LYS A 40 -18.58 -17.13 7.95
N ARG A 41 -17.43 -17.70 8.34
CA ARG A 41 -16.83 -17.44 9.64
C ARG A 41 -16.33 -16.01 9.77
N ASN A 42 -15.67 -15.49 8.76
CA ASN A 42 -15.10 -14.15 8.78
C ASN A 42 -16.18 -13.07 8.77
N ILE A 43 -17.29 -13.31 8.08
CA ILE A 43 -18.48 -12.45 8.18
C ILE A 43 -19.02 -12.43 9.61
N ARG A 44 -19.19 -13.57 10.26
CA ARG A 44 -19.63 -13.60 11.66
C ARG A 44 -18.68 -12.81 12.56
N ILE A 45 -17.38 -13.00 12.42
CA ILE A 45 -16.40 -12.22 13.18
C ILE A 45 -16.58 -10.73 12.93
N ALA A 46 -16.70 -10.32 11.66
CA ALA A 46 -16.91 -8.91 11.32
C ALA A 46 -18.23 -8.34 11.88
N GLN A 47 -19.28 -9.15 11.97
CA GLN A 47 -20.57 -8.79 12.58
C GLN A 47 -20.47 -8.69 14.10
N ASP A 48 -19.71 -9.58 14.72
CA ASP A 48 -19.69 -9.80 16.15
C ASP A 48 -18.75 -8.86 16.91
N VAL A 49 -17.71 -8.30 16.26
CA VAL A 49 -16.78 -7.38 16.95
C VAL A 49 -17.42 -6.03 17.24
N ASP A 50 -17.04 -5.42 18.37
CA ASP A 50 -17.57 -4.12 18.81
C ASP A 50 -17.08 -2.97 17.91
N ALA A 51 -15.81 -3.03 17.45
CA ALA A 51 -15.26 -2.10 16.49
C ALA A 51 -14.55 -2.82 15.35
N LEU A 52 -14.69 -2.29 14.12
CA LEU A 52 -13.95 -2.72 12.95
C LEU A 52 -13.10 -1.58 12.42
N MET A 53 -11.83 -1.83 12.20
CA MET A 53 -10.93 -0.92 11.53
C MET A 53 -10.47 -1.52 10.21
N ALA A 54 -10.31 -0.69 9.18
CA ALA A 54 -9.67 -1.05 7.93
C ALA A 54 -8.57 -0.05 7.62
N VAL A 55 -7.50 -0.51 6.98
CA VAL A 55 -6.37 0.38 6.65
C VAL A 55 -6.62 1.24 5.41
N SER A 56 -7.73 1.02 4.69
CA SER A 56 -8.17 1.82 3.55
C SER A 56 -9.68 1.80 3.36
N ASN A 57 -10.21 2.79 2.62
CA ASN A 57 -11.61 2.81 2.20
C ASN A 57 -11.94 1.62 1.30
N LEU A 58 -11.01 1.18 0.44
CA LEU A 58 -11.18 -0.03 -0.37
C LEU A 58 -11.47 -1.26 0.52
N LEU A 59 -10.67 -1.49 1.55
CA LEU A 59 -10.90 -2.63 2.44
C LEU A 59 -12.16 -2.45 3.28
N MET A 60 -12.43 -1.24 3.73
CA MET A 60 -13.68 -0.94 4.45
C MET A 60 -14.90 -1.22 3.58
N SER A 61 -14.92 -0.81 2.31
CA SER A 61 -16.04 -1.05 1.40
C SER A 61 -16.33 -2.54 1.16
N ARG A 62 -15.30 -3.39 1.27
CA ARG A 62 -15.43 -4.85 1.14
C ARG A 62 -16.07 -5.51 2.36
N VAL A 63 -15.91 -4.92 3.54
CA VAL A 63 -16.39 -5.50 4.81
C VAL A 63 -17.68 -4.83 5.29
N ALA A 64 -17.84 -3.52 5.07
CA ALA A 64 -18.99 -2.74 5.53
C ALA A 64 -20.35 -3.36 5.18
N PRO A 65 -20.59 -3.95 3.98
CA PRO A 65 -21.87 -4.56 3.65
C PRO A 65 -22.29 -5.71 4.57
N TYR A 66 -21.35 -6.30 5.30
CA TYR A 66 -21.59 -7.40 6.24
C TYR A 66 -21.72 -6.92 7.69
N ARG A 67 -21.48 -5.64 7.97
CA ARG A 67 -21.70 -5.03 9.30
C ARG A 67 -23.13 -4.54 9.40
N GLY A 68 -23.76 -4.75 10.55
CA GLY A 68 -25.08 -4.15 10.85
C GLY A 68 -25.00 -2.62 10.92
N GLU A 69 -26.12 -1.96 10.68
CA GLU A 69 -26.22 -0.50 10.86
C GLU A 69 -25.83 -0.07 12.28
N GLY A 70 -25.21 1.09 12.40
CA GLY A 70 -24.80 1.67 13.69
C GLY A 70 -23.56 1.03 14.33
N ARG A 71 -23.00 -0.03 13.73
CA ARG A 71 -21.78 -0.68 14.26
C ARG A 71 -20.55 0.19 14.00
N LEU A 72 -19.73 0.39 15.04
CA LEU A 72 -18.50 1.20 14.96
C LEU A 72 -17.54 0.64 13.90
N SER A 73 -17.28 1.46 12.88
CA SER A 73 -16.36 1.13 11.79
C SER A 73 -15.55 2.39 11.43
N ARG A 74 -14.22 2.27 11.32
CA ARG A 74 -13.31 3.38 11.04
C ARG A 74 -12.21 2.98 10.07
N VAL A 75 -11.83 3.89 9.19
CA VAL A 75 -10.60 3.75 8.39
C VAL A 75 -9.44 4.35 9.19
N VAL A 76 -8.45 3.51 9.49
CA VAL A 76 -7.24 3.86 10.22
C VAL A 76 -6.04 3.45 9.37
N PRO A 77 -5.47 4.38 8.59
CA PRO A 77 -4.34 4.10 7.69
C PRO A 77 -3.11 3.60 8.46
N ASN A 78 -2.33 2.71 7.85
CA ASN A 78 -1.01 2.37 8.37
C ASN A 78 -0.08 3.58 8.32
N GLY A 79 0.91 3.60 9.21
CA GLY A 79 1.93 4.64 9.26
C GLY A 79 3.26 4.22 8.63
N VAL A 80 4.13 5.20 8.47
CA VAL A 80 5.55 5.02 8.16
C VAL A 80 6.41 5.55 9.31
N ASP A 81 7.62 5.01 9.42
CA ASP A 81 8.62 5.51 10.35
C ASP A 81 9.53 6.50 9.62
N LEU A 82 9.27 7.78 9.83
CA LEU A 82 10.04 8.86 9.20
C LEU A 82 11.49 8.93 9.68
N SER A 83 11.83 8.36 10.84
CA SER A 83 13.20 8.34 11.33
C SER A 83 14.12 7.45 10.50
N LEU A 84 13.57 6.51 9.76
CA LEU A 84 14.30 5.61 8.86
C LEU A 84 14.50 6.20 7.47
N VAL A 85 13.79 7.29 7.11
CA VAL A 85 13.91 7.93 5.80
C VAL A 85 15.22 8.73 5.77
N PRO A 86 16.16 8.42 4.86
CA PRO A 86 17.43 9.10 4.82
C PRO A 86 17.30 10.54 4.32
N ASN A 87 18.07 11.44 4.90
CA ASN A 87 18.14 12.84 4.50
C ASN A 87 19.40 13.12 3.67
N GLY A 88 19.28 14.05 2.72
CA GLY A 88 20.45 14.56 1.98
C GLY A 88 20.93 13.67 0.83
N GLU A 89 20.20 12.60 0.50
CA GLU A 89 20.52 11.78 -0.67
C GLU A 89 20.33 12.57 -1.96
N LYS A 90 21.30 12.43 -2.87
CA LYS A 90 21.21 13.07 -4.19
C LYS A 90 20.36 12.24 -5.13
N ARG A 91 19.22 12.76 -5.51
CA ARG A 91 18.32 12.13 -6.47
C ARG A 91 18.93 12.12 -7.86
N LYS A 92 18.76 11.01 -8.57
CA LYS A 92 19.13 10.84 -9.96
C LYS A 92 17.90 11.10 -10.83
N PRO A 93 17.92 12.12 -11.71
CA PRO A 93 16.82 12.35 -12.66
C PRO A 93 16.54 11.11 -13.52
N ARG A 94 15.29 10.91 -13.90
CA ARG A 94 14.83 9.78 -14.75
C ARG A 94 15.16 8.41 -14.17
N SER A 95 15.34 8.30 -12.87
CA SER A 95 15.50 7.02 -12.20
C SER A 95 14.18 6.53 -11.66
N VAL A 96 13.84 5.30 -11.99
CA VAL A 96 12.63 4.61 -11.55
C VAL A 96 12.99 3.52 -10.55
N ILE A 97 12.22 3.40 -9.49
CA ILE A 97 12.31 2.27 -8.56
C ILE A 97 10.95 1.61 -8.41
N SER A 98 10.93 0.27 -8.37
CA SER A 98 9.76 -0.56 -8.07
C SER A 98 10.14 -1.54 -6.97
N VAL A 99 9.34 -1.63 -5.91
CA VAL A 99 9.67 -2.43 -4.71
C VAL A 99 8.49 -3.30 -4.28
N GLY A 100 8.76 -4.58 -4.06
CA GLY A 100 7.77 -5.52 -3.54
C GLY A 100 8.09 -6.97 -3.85
N THR A 101 7.23 -7.89 -3.44
CA THR A 101 7.36 -9.30 -3.84
C THR A 101 7.16 -9.44 -5.35
N LEU A 102 8.04 -10.20 -6.02
CA LEU A 102 7.96 -10.41 -7.48
C LEU A 102 6.84 -11.40 -7.82
N LYS A 103 5.60 -10.92 -7.76
CA LYS A 103 4.37 -11.64 -8.09
C LYS A 103 3.61 -10.90 -9.19
N ALA A 104 2.86 -11.63 -10.02
CA ALA A 104 2.08 -11.07 -11.13
C ALA A 104 1.21 -9.86 -10.71
N ARG A 105 0.57 -9.93 -9.53
CA ARG A 105 -0.27 -8.85 -9.01
C ARG A 105 0.48 -7.53 -8.73
N LYS A 106 1.82 -7.55 -8.62
CA LYS A 106 2.63 -6.35 -8.42
C LYS A 106 2.99 -5.64 -9.73
N CYS A 107 2.69 -6.24 -10.87
CA CYS A 107 2.82 -5.63 -12.20
C CYS A 107 4.22 -5.06 -12.50
N MET A 108 5.29 -5.65 -11.94
CA MET A 108 6.65 -5.17 -12.19
C MET A 108 7.11 -5.48 -13.62
N ASP A 109 6.56 -6.51 -14.24
CA ASP A 109 6.71 -6.80 -15.67
C ASP A 109 6.09 -5.69 -16.52
N ARG A 110 4.93 -5.14 -16.12
CA ARG A 110 4.27 -4.02 -16.79
C ARG A 110 5.06 -2.73 -16.63
N THR A 111 5.62 -2.50 -15.43
CA THR A 111 6.53 -1.37 -15.19
C THR A 111 7.78 -1.47 -16.07
N LEU A 112 8.35 -2.68 -16.22
CA LEU A 112 9.47 -2.92 -17.14
C LEU A 112 9.09 -2.61 -18.59
N GLU A 113 7.96 -3.12 -19.09
CA GLU A 113 7.53 -2.87 -20.47
C GLU A 113 7.25 -1.37 -20.73
N ALA A 114 6.66 -0.64 -19.77
CA ALA A 114 6.49 0.80 -19.87
C ALA A 114 7.84 1.52 -19.95
N PHE A 115 8.82 1.12 -19.12
CA PHE A 115 10.18 1.66 -19.16
C PHE A 115 10.90 1.38 -20.48
N VAL A 116 10.76 0.17 -21.03
CA VAL A 116 11.37 -0.23 -22.32
C VAL A 116 10.99 0.71 -23.43
N ARG A 117 9.74 1.15 -23.53
CA ARG A 117 9.26 2.07 -24.58
C ARG A 117 9.88 3.46 -24.52
N LEU A 118 10.45 3.82 -23.36
CA LEU A 118 11.13 5.11 -23.14
C LEU A 118 12.66 5.00 -23.24
N ALA A 119 13.17 3.78 -23.24
CA ALA A 119 14.59 3.52 -23.10
C ALA A 119 15.46 4.18 -24.19
N ASP A 120 15.02 4.20 -25.43
CA ASP A 120 15.78 4.80 -26.54
C ASP A 120 15.69 6.34 -26.54
N GLU A 121 14.54 6.89 -26.14
CA GLU A 121 14.32 8.32 -26.06
C GLU A 121 15.07 8.97 -24.89
N TYR A 122 15.21 8.21 -23.76
CA TYR A 122 15.90 8.67 -22.55
C TYR A 122 17.07 7.72 -22.21
N PRO A 123 18.23 7.84 -22.87
CA PRO A 123 19.35 6.90 -22.70
C PRO A 123 19.99 6.94 -21.31
N ASP A 124 19.77 7.98 -20.52
CA ASP A 124 20.22 8.14 -19.13
C ASP A 124 19.23 7.60 -18.09
N ALA A 125 18.01 7.23 -18.50
CA ALA A 125 17.02 6.67 -17.59
C ALA A 125 17.42 5.29 -17.09
N THR A 126 17.07 4.98 -15.83
CA THR A 126 17.36 3.71 -15.17
C THR A 126 16.14 3.17 -14.44
N LEU A 127 16.02 1.84 -14.36
CA LEU A 127 14.99 1.17 -13.56
C LEU A 127 15.66 0.23 -12.55
N THR A 128 15.26 0.35 -11.30
CA THR A 128 15.66 -0.57 -10.22
C THR A 128 14.42 -1.34 -9.75
N ILE A 129 14.47 -2.67 -9.82
CA ILE A 129 13.42 -3.56 -9.31
C ILE A 129 13.97 -4.26 -8.07
N VAL A 130 13.33 -4.03 -6.91
CA VAL A 130 13.72 -4.59 -5.63
C VAL A 130 12.70 -5.60 -5.16
N GLY A 131 13.16 -6.82 -4.89
CA GLY A 131 12.31 -7.88 -4.34
C GLY A 131 12.72 -9.27 -4.77
N ILE A 132 12.05 -10.25 -4.20
CA ILE A 132 12.17 -11.67 -4.53
C ILE A 132 10.79 -12.26 -4.82
N GLY A 133 10.72 -13.29 -5.63
CA GLY A 133 9.46 -13.99 -5.92
C GLY A 133 9.48 -14.77 -7.21
N GLU A 134 8.35 -15.36 -7.53
CA GLU A 134 8.16 -16.30 -8.64
C GLU A 134 8.43 -15.71 -10.03
N MET A 135 8.37 -14.38 -10.19
CA MET A 135 8.62 -13.71 -11.48
C MET A 135 10.08 -13.33 -11.71
N GLU A 136 10.99 -13.63 -10.78
CA GLU A 136 12.40 -13.19 -10.87
C GLU A 136 13.08 -13.69 -12.15
N GLU A 137 12.97 -14.97 -12.46
CA GLU A 137 13.60 -15.57 -13.66
C GLU A 137 13.02 -14.99 -14.95
N GLN A 138 11.69 -14.78 -14.99
CA GLN A 138 11.01 -14.17 -16.14
C GLN A 138 11.50 -12.74 -16.39
N LEU A 139 11.58 -11.92 -15.33
CA LEU A 139 12.07 -10.55 -15.41
C LEU A 139 13.53 -10.51 -15.87
N ARG A 140 14.39 -11.36 -15.30
CA ARG A 140 15.80 -11.47 -15.65
C ARG A 140 15.98 -11.86 -17.12
N ALA A 141 15.24 -12.86 -17.59
CA ALA A 141 15.26 -13.29 -18.98
C ALA A 141 14.82 -12.17 -19.93
N ARG A 142 13.74 -11.44 -19.56
CA ARG A 142 13.23 -10.34 -20.37
C ARG A 142 14.22 -9.17 -20.47
N ILE A 143 14.86 -8.78 -19.36
CA ILE A 143 15.90 -7.75 -19.33
C ILE A 143 17.08 -8.17 -20.25
N GLY A 144 17.47 -9.45 -20.22
CA GLY A 144 18.51 -9.99 -21.08
C GLY A 144 18.16 -9.95 -22.56
N GLN A 145 16.95 -10.36 -22.93
CA GLN A 145 16.43 -10.32 -24.31
C GLN A 145 16.43 -8.89 -24.90
N LEU A 146 16.19 -7.90 -24.06
CA LEU A 146 16.10 -6.49 -24.44
C LEU A 146 17.47 -5.79 -24.43
N GLY A 147 18.56 -6.45 -23.98
CA GLY A 147 19.88 -5.83 -23.87
C GLY A 147 19.97 -4.70 -22.83
N LEU A 148 19.07 -4.68 -21.83
CA LEU A 148 18.94 -3.58 -20.88
C LEU A 148 19.67 -3.80 -19.54
N GLN A 149 20.61 -4.75 -19.45
CA GLN A 149 21.30 -5.12 -18.20
C GLN A 149 22.11 -3.96 -17.59
N SER A 150 22.56 -2.99 -18.39
CA SER A 150 23.27 -1.79 -17.92
C SER A 150 22.32 -0.73 -17.34
N ARG A 151 21.02 -0.81 -17.62
CA ARG A 151 20.00 0.23 -17.29
C ARG A 151 18.90 -0.27 -16.36
N VAL A 152 18.65 -1.58 -16.34
CA VAL A 152 17.66 -2.21 -15.49
C VAL A 152 18.37 -3.13 -14.49
N THR A 153 18.24 -2.81 -13.21
CA THR A 153 18.83 -3.58 -12.11
C THR A 153 17.76 -4.37 -11.38
N LEU A 154 17.90 -5.70 -11.36
CA LEU A 154 17.10 -6.61 -10.51
C LEU A 154 17.95 -6.97 -9.30
N THR A 155 17.64 -6.39 -8.13
CA THR A 155 18.52 -6.47 -6.95
C THR A 155 18.35 -7.72 -6.10
N GLY A 156 17.22 -8.44 -6.25
CA GLY A 156 16.77 -9.35 -5.21
C GLY A 156 16.24 -8.62 -3.98
N GLY A 157 16.16 -9.30 -2.86
CA GLY A 157 15.76 -8.70 -1.57
C GLY A 157 16.87 -7.84 -0.99
N LEU A 158 16.50 -6.70 -0.42
CA LEU A 158 17.41 -5.78 0.26
C LEU A 158 16.93 -5.52 1.69
N PRO A 159 17.85 -5.16 2.61
CA PRO A 159 17.48 -4.60 3.91
C PRO A 159 16.61 -3.35 3.76
N HIS A 160 15.66 -3.12 4.68
CA HIS A 160 14.70 -2.04 4.59
C HIS A 160 15.35 -0.65 4.47
N GLU A 161 16.41 -0.38 5.24
CA GLU A 161 17.18 0.87 5.19
C GLU A 161 17.78 1.12 3.78
N GLU A 162 18.29 0.06 3.14
CA GLU A 162 18.85 0.16 1.79
C GLU A 162 17.73 0.42 0.76
N VAL A 163 16.54 -0.15 0.96
CA VAL A 163 15.36 0.15 0.12
C VAL A 163 15.02 1.63 0.22
N LEU A 164 14.90 2.17 1.43
CA LEU A 164 14.58 3.58 1.65
C LEU A 164 15.66 4.52 1.06
N ARG A 165 16.95 4.15 1.21
CA ARG A 165 18.04 4.89 0.59
C ARG A 165 17.94 4.93 -0.93
N ARG A 166 17.63 3.81 -1.58
CA ARG A 166 17.43 3.75 -3.04
C ARG A 166 16.19 4.53 -3.48
N MET A 167 15.12 4.50 -2.69
CA MET A 167 13.96 5.36 -2.92
C MET A 167 14.35 6.85 -2.89
N ALA A 168 15.10 7.28 -1.87
CA ALA A 168 15.55 8.67 -1.75
C ALA A 168 16.44 9.13 -2.92
N GLN A 169 17.14 8.19 -3.56
CA GLN A 169 17.96 8.44 -4.77
C GLN A 169 17.17 8.35 -6.07
N SER A 170 15.91 7.93 -6.03
CA SER A 170 15.07 7.71 -7.21
C SER A 170 14.11 8.87 -7.45
N ASP A 171 13.80 9.11 -8.71
CA ASP A 171 12.89 10.17 -9.14
C ASP A 171 11.42 9.72 -9.06
N LEU A 172 11.14 8.54 -9.59
CA LEU A 172 9.83 7.91 -9.61
C LEU A 172 9.82 6.59 -8.82
N PHE A 173 8.78 6.40 -8.05
CA PHE A 173 8.38 5.09 -7.55
C PHE A 173 7.17 4.60 -8.36
N VAL A 174 7.28 3.47 -9.05
CA VAL A 174 6.24 2.97 -9.95
C VAL A 174 5.84 1.55 -9.59
N LEU A 175 4.59 1.37 -9.20
CA LEU A 175 4.05 0.06 -8.84
C LEU A 175 2.54 0.01 -9.14
N PRO A 176 2.11 -0.18 -10.42
CA PRO A 176 0.69 -0.20 -10.80
C PRO A 176 0.03 -1.55 -10.44
N SER A 177 0.16 -1.95 -9.16
CA SER A 177 -0.27 -3.25 -8.64
C SER A 177 -1.78 -3.36 -8.51
N TRP A 178 -2.32 -4.58 -8.57
CA TRP A 178 -3.70 -4.90 -8.23
C TRP A 178 -3.79 -5.78 -6.98
N GLY A 179 -4.95 -5.71 -6.28
CA GLY A 179 -5.14 -6.41 -5.02
C GLY A 179 -4.26 -5.85 -3.89
N GLU A 180 -4.04 -4.53 -3.89
CA GLU A 180 -3.25 -3.83 -2.87
C GLU A 180 -4.17 -3.19 -1.83
N GLY A 181 -4.14 -3.72 -0.60
CA GLY A 181 -5.02 -3.24 0.47
C GLY A 181 -4.75 -1.82 0.93
N TYR A 182 -3.47 -1.39 0.93
CA TYR A 182 -3.05 -0.04 1.31
C TYR A 182 -1.75 0.38 0.61
N GLY A 183 -0.71 -0.46 0.73
CA GLY A 183 0.57 -0.20 0.09
C GLY A 183 1.47 0.75 0.86
N ILE A 184 1.94 0.36 2.05
CA ILE A 184 2.89 1.15 2.86
C ILE A 184 4.09 1.61 2.03
N VAL A 185 4.57 0.77 1.12
CA VAL A 185 5.71 1.04 0.25
C VAL A 185 5.58 2.33 -0.59
N TYR A 186 4.35 2.72 -0.97
CA TYR A 186 4.13 4.00 -1.67
C TYR A 186 4.33 5.18 -0.72
N ILE A 187 3.87 5.04 0.53
CA ILE A 187 4.02 6.09 1.54
C ILE A 187 5.50 6.26 1.90
N GLU A 188 6.25 5.15 2.01
CA GLU A 188 7.70 5.15 2.19
C GLU A 188 8.41 5.86 1.03
N ALA A 189 8.02 5.55 -0.20
CA ALA A 189 8.58 6.19 -1.39
C ALA A 189 8.28 7.70 -1.45
N MET A 190 7.03 8.08 -1.15
CA MET A 190 6.63 9.50 -1.04
C MET A 190 7.41 10.23 0.06
N ALA A 191 7.55 9.61 1.25
CA ALA A 191 8.34 10.17 2.35
C ALA A 191 9.81 10.34 1.97
N ALA A 192 10.38 9.40 1.22
CA ALA A 192 11.74 9.47 0.67
C ALA A 192 11.87 10.44 -0.50
N GLY A 193 10.79 11.06 -0.96
CA GLY A 193 10.77 12.08 -2.00
C GLY A 193 10.64 11.54 -3.42
N CYS A 194 10.23 10.30 -3.65
CA CYS A 194 9.80 9.85 -4.97
C CYS A 194 8.47 10.48 -5.36
N ILE A 195 8.26 10.69 -6.66
CA ILE A 195 6.92 10.84 -7.21
C ILE A 195 6.32 9.44 -7.31
N ALA A 196 5.27 9.16 -6.56
CA ALA A 196 4.65 7.84 -6.54
C ALA A 196 3.63 7.70 -7.69
N VAL A 197 3.70 6.57 -8.40
CA VAL A 197 2.73 6.13 -9.42
C VAL A 197 2.11 4.83 -8.93
N GLY A 198 0.84 4.89 -8.54
CA GLY A 198 0.06 3.77 -8.02
C GLY A 198 -1.12 3.40 -8.91
N ALA A 199 -1.85 2.36 -8.55
CA ALA A 199 -3.06 1.98 -9.26
C ALA A 199 -4.30 2.69 -8.69
N LYS A 200 -5.13 3.25 -9.58
CA LYS A 200 -6.47 3.70 -9.21
C LYS A 200 -7.32 2.50 -8.79
N ASP A 201 -8.33 2.72 -7.99
CA ASP A 201 -9.23 1.69 -7.43
C ASP A 201 -8.54 0.70 -6.45
N GLU A 202 -7.31 1.01 -6.02
CA GLU A 202 -6.55 0.27 -5.01
C GLU A 202 -6.38 1.12 -3.74
N GLY A 203 -5.94 0.51 -2.65
CA GLY A 203 -5.88 1.19 -1.34
C GLY A 203 -5.02 2.46 -1.30
N ILE A 204 -4.05 2.60 -2.21
CA ILE A 204 -3.20 3.80 -2.32
C ILE A 204 -3.98 5.02 -2.84
N ALA A 205 -5.12 4.84 -3.52
CA ALA A 205 -5.97 5.93 -3.97
C ALA A 205 -6.60 6.74 -2.82
N ASP A 206 -6.56 6.22 -1.60
CA ASP A 206 -6.92 7.01 -0.40
C ASP A 206 -5.89 8.09 -0.05
N THR A 207 -4.67 7.96 -0.54
CA THR A 207 -3.54 8.86 -0.21
C THR A 207 -3.09 9.69 -1.39
N ILE A 208 -3.09 9.10 -2.60
CA ILE A 208 -2.70 9.80 -3.81
C ILE A 208 -3.93 10.44 -4.45
N THR A 209 -3.87 11.75 -4.63
CA THR A 209 -4.75 12.51 -5.52
C THR A 209 -4.02 12.68 -6.85
N ASP A 210 -4.58 12.12 -7.92
CA ASP A 210 -3.94 12.09 -9.24
C ASP A 210 -3.58 13.48 -9.75
N GLY A 211 -2.31 13.63 -10.16
CA GLY A 211 -1.76 14.90 -10.66
C GLY A 211 -1.50 15.97 -9.60
N GLU A 212 -1.79 15.71 -8.30
CA GLU A 212 -1.57 16.69 -7.23
C GLU A 212 -0.39 16.32 -6.31
N ASN A 213 -0.34 15.08 -5.82
CA ASN A 213 0.69 14.59 -4.90
C ASN A 213 1.32 13.26 -5.31
N GLY A 214 0.98 12.78 -6.50
CA GLY A 214 1.40 11.56 -7.15
C GLY A 214 0.53 11.31 -8.38
N PHE A 215 0.63 10.11 -8.96
CA PHE A 215 -0.17 9.72 -10.11
C PHE A 215 -0.89 8.39 -9.87
N LEU A 216 -2.08 8.26 -10.45
CA LEU A 216 -2.91 7.06 -10.43
C LEU A 216 -3.19 6.58 -11.85
N VAL A 217 -2.81 5.33 -12.15
CA VAL A 217 -3.03 4.69 -13.44
C VAL A 217 -3.94 3.47 -13.28
N PRO A 218 -4.60 2.96 -14.32
CA PRO A 218 -5.28 1.66 -14.22
C PRO A 218 -4.27 0.56 -13.85
N ALA A 219 -4.69 -0.40 -13.02
CA ALA A 219 -3.80 -1.48 -12.56
C ALA A 219 -3.21 -2.27 -13.75
N GLY A 220 -1.89 -2.35 -13.82
CA GLY A 220 -1.15 -3.05 -14.88
C GLY A 220 -1.23 -2.42 -16.27
N ASP A 221 -1.74 -1.22 -16.41
CA ASP A 221 -1.81 -0.49 -17.68
C ASP A 221 -0.43 0.04 -18.08
N ILE A 222 0.12 -0.51 -19.16
CA ILE A 222 1.45 -0.14 -19.65
C ILE A 222 1.42 1.24 -20.30
N ASP A 223 0.37 1.54 -21.06
CA ASP A 223 0.28 2.79 -21.85
C ASP A 223 0.17 4.01 -20.91
N GLU A 224 -0.70 3.94 -19.92
CA GLU A 224 -0.85 5.00 -18.92
C GLU A 224 0.40 5.12 -18.01
N THR A 225 1.03 3.99 -17.65
CA THR A 225 2.28 4.00 -16.88
C THR A 225 3.41 4.65 -17.68
N GLU A 226 3.56 4.30 -18.96
CA GLU A 226 4.50 4.93 -19.86
C GLU A 226 4.22 6.43 -20.00
N ARG A 227 2.97 6.82 -20.23
CA ARG A 227 2.56 8.22 -20.37
C ARG A 227 3.00 9.07 -19.17
N VAL A 228 2.75 8.57 -17.94
CA VAL A 228 3.17 9.27 -16.71
C VAL A 228 4.69 9.35 -16.60
N MET A 229 5.41 8.25 -16.84
CA MET A 229 6.88 8.25 -16.84
C MET A 229 7.42 9.27 -17.84
N ARG A 230 6.91 9.29 -19.07
CA ARG A 230 7.31 10.21 -20.15
C ARG A 230 7.12 11.65 -19.74
N GLN A 231 5.98 11.99 -19.16
CA GLN A 231 5.70 13.35 -18.69
C GLN A 231 6.75 13.83 -17.67
N VAL A 232 7.07 12.99 -16.68
CA VAL A 232 8.05 13.34 -15.65
C VAL A 232 9.48 13.37 -16.23
N PHE A 233 9.82 12.44 -17.13
CA PHE A 233 11.15 12.40 -17.75
C PHE A 233 11.43 13.60 -18.65
N ALA A 234 10.41 14.11 -19.36
CA ALA A 234 10.55 15.26 -20.21
C ALA A 234 10.84 16.55 -19.42
N HIS A 235 10.21 16.72 -18.27
CA HIS A 235 10.27 17.96 -17.48
C HIS A 235 10.35 17.67 -15.97
N PRO A 236 11.42 17.05 -15.45
CA PRO A 236 11.48 16.62 -14.03
C PRO A 236 11.27 17.77 -13.04
N GLU A 237 11.75 18.97 -13.39
CA GLU A 237 11.64 20.18 -12.57
C GLU A 237 10.20 20.70 -12.44
N ALA A 238 9.35 20.46 -13.44
CA ALA A 238 7.95 20.86 -13.41
C ALA A 238 7.13 20.12 -12.33
N TYR A 239 7.62 18.98 -11.89
CA TYR A 239 6.95 18.12 -10.90
C TYR A 239 7.48 18.26 -9.47
N GLU A 240 8.39 19.21 -9.20
CA GLU A 240 8.93 19.42 -7.86
C GLU A 240 7.83 19.81 -6.84
N ALA A 241 6.90 20.67 -7.24
CA ALA A 241 5.77 21.05 -6.38
C ALA A 241 4.86 19.86 -6.04
N LEU A 242 4.60 18.95 -7.00
CA LEU A 242 3.85 17.71 -6.81
C LEU A 242 4.59 16.78 -5.84
N ARG A 243 5.90 16.60 -6.03
CA ARG A 243 6.77 15.83 -5.16
C ARG A 243 6.71 16.31 -3.71
N GLN A 244 6.84 17.62 -3.50
CA GLN A 244 6.76 18.22 -2.18
C GLN A 244 5.39 18.04 -1.51
N LYS A 245 4.31 18.07 -2.28
CA LYS A 245 2.98 17.73 -1.77
C LYS A 245 2.92 16.25 -1.37
N GLY A 246 3.48 15.35 -2.19
CA GLY A 246 3.57 13.93 -1.89
C GLY A 246 4.29 13.66 -0.57
N MET A 247 5.47 14.27 -0.39
CA MET A 247 6.22 14.19 0.86
C MET A 247 5.40 14.65 2.07
N ARG A 248 4.73 15.81 1.97
CA ARG A 248 3.85 16.30 3.05
C ARG A 248 2.73 15.33 3.36
N SER A 249 2.06 14.77 2.35
CA SER A 249 1.02 13.77 2.54
C SER A 249 1.53 12.54 3.29
N ALA A 250 2.73 12.05 2.95
CA ALA A 250 3.35 10.91 3.63
C ALA A 250 3.72 11.24 5.08
N HIS A 251 4.19 12.45 5.37
CA HIS A 251 4.55 12.91 6.72
C HIS A 251 3.33 13.00 7.66
N GLU A 252 2.12 13.10 7.11
CA GLU A 252 0.88 13.02 7.88
C GLU A 252 0.50 11.58 8.28
N LEU A 253 1.12 10.56 7.67
CA LEU A 253 0.82 9.16 7.85
C LEU A 253 1.93 8.47 8.65
N THR A 254 1.99 8.76 9.95
CA THR A 254 2.98 8.16 10.87
C THR A 254 2.36 7.08 11.75
N TRP A 255 3.19 6.18 12.29
CA TRP A 255 2.74 5.21 13.28
C TRP A 255 2.22 5.86 14.56
N ALA A 256 2.72 7.04 14.92
CA ALA A 256 2.19 7.81 16.06
C ALA A 256 0.74 8.21 15.82
N ARG A 257 0.42 8.77 14.65
CA ARG A 257 -0.97 9.12 14.27
C ARG A 257 -1.88 7.90 14.11
N ASN A 258 -1.35 6.80 13.58
CA ASN A 258 -2.08 5.54 13.54
C ASN A 258 -2.46 5.08 14.96
N ALA A 259 -1.51 5.12 15.90
CA ALA A 259 -1.75 4.74 17.30
C ALA A 259 -2.78 5.65 17.97
N GLU A 260 -2.74 6.96 17.75
CA GLU A 260 -3.72 7.93 18.26
C GLU A 260 -5.14 7.58 17.76
N LYS A 261 -5.31 7.45 16.44
CA LYS A 261 -6.61 7.07 15.83
C LYS A 261 -7.10 5.70 16.31
N THR A 262 -6.21 4.74 16.44
CA THR A 262 -6.54 3.41 16.99
C THR A 262 -7.04 3.51 18.43
N ALA A 263 -6.37 4.32 19.27
CA ALA A 263 -6.78 4.55 20.65
C ALA A 263 -8.13 5.26 20.77
N GLU A 264 -8.46 6.17 19.83
CA GLU A 264 -9.79 6.80 19.74
C GLU A 264 -10.86 5.75 19.46
N VAL A 265 -10.64 4.87 18.48
CA VAL A 265 -11.59 3.79 18.16
C VAL A 265 -11.78 2.86 19.36
N TYR A 266 -10.71 2.54 20.10
CA TYR A 266 -10.82 1.71 21.30
C TYR A 266 -11.65 2.38 22.40
N ARG A 267 -11.49 3.70 22.63
CA ARG A 267 -12.29 4.45 23.60
C ARG A 267 -13.76 4.45 23.20
N GLU A 268 -14.08 4.74 21.92
CA GLU A 268 -15.47 4.70 21.42
C GLU A 268 -16.06 3.29 21.60
N ALA A 269 -15.31 2.23 21.25
CA ALA A 269 -15.79 0.85 21.41
C ALA A 269 -16.09 0.50 22.87
N ILE A 270 -15.23 0.91 23.81
CA ILE A 270 -15.42 0.70 25.24
C ILE A 270 -16.66 1.44 25.74
N GLU A 271 -16.88 2.67 25.30
CA GLU A 271 -18.05 3.46 25.70
C GLU A 271 -19.36 2.85 25.19
N HIS A 272 -19.41 2.44 23.91
CA HIS A 272 -20.57 1.76 23.34
C HIS A 272 -20.86 0.47 24.07
N TRP A 273 -19.85 -0.36 24.27
CA TRP A 273 -19.97 -1.63 24.98
C TRP A 273 -20.50 -1.46 26.39
N ARG A 274 -20.00 -0.47 27.16
CA ARG A 274 -20.49 -0.15 28.51
C ARG A 274 -21.96 0.27 28.53
N LYS A 275 -22.40 1.10 27.57
CA LYS A 275 -23.81 1.54 27.47
C LYS A 275 -24.74 0.37 27.17
N GLU A 276 -24.39 -0.50 26.22
CA GLU A 276 -25.18 -1.67 25.86
C GLU A 276 -25.31 -2.65 27.05
N HIS A 277 -24.22 -2.91 27.80
CA HIS A 277 -24.21 -3.85 28.91
C HIS A 277 -24.72 -3.28 30.24
N ALA A 278 -24.78 -1.95 30.39
CA ALA A 278 -25.47 -1.32 31.51
C ALA A 278 -26.99 -1.45 31.38
N GLN A 279 -27.53 -1.33 30.16
CA GLN A 279 -28.98 -1.51 29.91
C GLN A 279 -29.44 -2.97 30.06
N ALA A 280 -28.55 -3.93 29.83
CA ALA A 280 -28.87 -5.36 29.99
C ALA A 280 -28.88 -5.86 31.46
N ARG A 281 -28.49 -5.02 32.44
CA ARG A 281 -28.47 -5.32 33.88
C ARG A 281 -29.70 -4.78 34.63
N HIS A 282 -30.60 -4.13 33.94
CA HIS A 282 -31.91 -3.64 34.40
C HIS A 282 -33.03 -4.38 33.66
#